data_d53c32e7ad2c41d90735e94236cde00d
#
_entry.id   d53c32e7ad2c41d90735e94236cde00d
#
_cell.length_a   1.000
_cell.length_b   1.000
_cell.length_c   1.000
_cell.angle_alpha   90.00
_cell.angle_beta   90.00
_cell.angle_gamma   90.00
#
_symmetry.space_group_name_H-M   'P 1'
#
loop_
_entity.id
_entity.type
_entity.pdbx_description
1 polymer ?
#
loop_
_entity_poly.entity_id
_entity_poly.type
_entity_poly.pdbx_seq_one_letter_code
_entity_poly.pdbx_strand_id
1 'polypeptide(L)'
;MALADVADRQDISLSYLEQLFGKLRKAGLVKSVRGPGGGYLLAHGPTDTRVADIIMAVDEPIQTTRCTPGSPQGCQADRARCLTHDLWEELGNQIYLYLSSVSLEDVVEKKVLGTSGRLYQQEQERTTAAIAGTSCRLSASANSRTDATWCSYSC
;
A
#
# COMPACT_ATOMS: atom_id res chain seq x y z
N MET A 1 -8.35 -15.92 12.62
CA MET A 1 -9.51 -15.05 12.39
C MET A 1 -10.54 -15.82 11.58
N ALA A 2 -11.82 -15.88 12.02
CA ALA A 2 -12.86 -16.54 11.27
C ALA A 2 -13.33 -15.64 10.10
N LEU A 3 -13.71 -16.28 8.97
CA LEU A 3 -14.20 -15.50 7.81
C LEU A 3 -15.55 -14.83 8.08
N ALA A 4 -16.37 -15.41 8.95
CA ALA A 4 -17.63 -14.80 9.36
C ALA A 4 -17.42 -13.42 10.02
N ASP A 5 -16.40 -13.30 10.89
CA ASP A 5 -16.06 -12.02 11.52
C ASP A 5 -15.60 -10.96 10.52
N VAL A 6 -14.96 -11.41 9.42
CA VAL A 6 -14.54 -10.51 8.33
C VAL A 6 -15.73 -10.09 7.49
N ALA A 7 -16.61 -11.05 7.17
CA ALA A 7 -17.84 -10.82 6.41
C ALA A 7 -18.69 -9.73 7.06
N ASP A 8 -18.95 -9.87 8.36
CA ASP A 8 -19.77 -8.94 9.13
C ASP A 8 -19.13 -7.55 9.23
N ARG A 9 -17.80 -7.46 9.40
CA ARG A 9 -17.10 -6.17 9.50
C ARG A 9 -17.00 -5.39 8.20
N GLN A 10 -16.92 -6.11 7.08
CA GLN A 10 -16.67 -5.52 5.76
C GLN A 10 -17.92 -5.46 4.87
N ASP A 11 -19.05 -5.96 5.38
CA ASP A 11 -20.31 -6.09 4.62
C ASP A 11 -20.10 -6.85 3.29
N ILE A 12 -19.37 -7.97 3.37
CA ILE A 12 -19.06 -8.84 2.23
C ILE A 12 -19.68 -10.20 2.46
N SER A 13 -20.25 -10.82 1.43
CA SER A 13 -20.83 -12.16 1.57
C SER A 13 -19.79 -13.19 1.99
N LEU A 14 -20.14 -14.04 2.95
CA LEU A 14 -19.28 -15.12 3.45
C LEU A 14 -18.86 -16.08 2.32
N SER A 15 -19.79 -16.42 1.43
CA SER A 15 -19.52 -17.33 0.30
C SER A 15 -18.48 -16.76 -0.67
N TYR A 16 -18.49 -15.45 -0.90
CA TYR A 16 -17.49 -14.78 -1.72
C TYR A 16 -16.11 -14.80 -1.04
N LEU A 17 -16.07 -14.50 0.26
CA LEU A 17 -14.82 -14.58 1.03
C LEU A 17 -14.24 -16.00 1.03
N GLU A 18 -15.07 -17.03 1.16
CA GLU A 18 -14.63 -18.43 1.09
C GLU A 18 -13.98 -18.76 -0.26
N GLN A 19 -14.53 -18.25 -1.37
CA GLN A 19 -13.93 -18.41 -2.69
C GLN A 19 -12.57 -17.70 -2.79
N LEU A 20 -12.48 -16.45 -2.37
CA LEU A 20 -11.23 -15.70 -2.37
C LEU A 20 -10.16 -16.39 -1.51
N PHE A 21 -10.50 -16.76 -0.27
CA PHE A 21 -9.56 -17.43 0.63
C PHE A 21 -9.20 -18.84 0.15
N GLY A 22 -10.08 -19.49 -0.60
CA GLY A 22 -9.77 -20.73 -1.30
C GLY A 22 -8.65 -20.54 -2.35
N LYS A 23 -8.71 -19.47 -3.13
CA LYS A 23 -7.67 -19.09 -4.10
C LYS A 23 -6.36 -18.70 -3.40
N LEU A 24 -6.41 -17.85 -2.39
CA LEU A 24 -5.24 -17.44 -1.59
C LEU A 24 -4.53 -18.65 -0.95
N ARG A 25 -5.31 -19.64 -0.48
CA ARG A 25 -4.74 -20.88 0.07
C ARG A 25 -4.06 -21.72 -0.99
N LYS A 26 -4.64 -21.84 -2.19
CA LYS A 26 -4.01 -22.53 -3.32
C LYS A 26 -2.71 -21.87 -3.74
N ALA A 27 -2.64 -20.54 -3.70
CA ALA A 27 -1.44 -19.76 -3.97
C ALA A 27 -0.41 -19.79 -2.83
N GLY A 28 -0.72 -20.42 -1.69
CA GLY A 28 0.20 -20.53 -0.56
C GLY A 28 0.34 -19.27 0.29
N LEU A 29 -0.52 -18.26 0.10
CA LEU A 29 -0.45 -16.99 0.86
C LEU A 29 -1.11 -17.11 2.23
N VAL A 30 -2.08 -18.02 2.38
CA VAL A 30 -2.75 -18.29 3.66
C VAL A 30 -2.83 -19.78 3.97
N LYS A 31 -2.88 -20.10 5.26
CA LYS A 31 -3.07 -21.44 5.81
C LYS A 31 -4.38 -21.49 6.58
N SER A 32 -5.16 -22.59 6.43
CA SER A 32 -6.37 -22.82 7.22
C SER A 32 -6.02 -23.56 8.51
N VAL A 33 -6.60 -23.12 9.62
CA VAL A 33 -6.50 -23.77 10.94
C VAL A 33 -7.88 -24.29 11.33
N ARG A 34 -7.95 -25.58 11.69
CA ARG A 34 -9.18 -26.26 12.11
C ARG A 34 -9.29 -26.22 13.64
N GLY A 35 -10.51 -26.26 14.15
CA GLY A 35 -10.82 -26.39 15.59
C GLY A 35 -11.55 -25.18 16.16
N PRO A 36 -11.86 -25.20 17.48
CA PRO A 36 -12.46 -24.08 18.20
C PRO A 36 -11.54 -22.83 18.06
N GLY A 37 -12.07 -21.73 17.51
CA GLY A 37 -11.25 -20.55 17.15
C GLY A 37 -10.44 -20.70 15.85
N GLY A 38 -10.75 -21.69 15.01
CA GLY A 38 -10.14 -21.88 13.71
C GLY A 38 -10.41 -20.73 12.74
N GLY A 39 -9.80 -20.78 11.57
CA GLY A 39 -9.90 -19.73 10.55
C GLY A 39 -8.69 -19.73 9.63
N TYR A 40 -8.25 -18.53 9.24
CA TYR A 40 -7.10 -18.37 8.35
C TYR A 40 -5.98 -17.58 9.02
N LEU A 41 -4.75 -17.97 8.70
CA LEU A 41 -3.51 -17.30 9.08
C LEU A 41 -2.70 -17.03 7.82
N LEU A 42 -1.89 -15.99 7.83
CA LEU A 42 -0.88 -15.78 6.78
C LEU A 42 0.11 -16.95 6.76
N ALA A 43 0.53 -17.36 5.57
CA ALA A 43 1.54 -18.40 5.39
C ALA A 43 2.97 -17.88 5.64
N HIS A 44 3.18 -16.60 5.34
CA HIS A 44 4.43 -15.86 5.50
C HIS A 44 4.20 -14.62 6.36
N GLY A 45 5.28 -13.94 6.76
CA GLY A 45 5.16 -12.67 7.47
C GLY A 45 4.47 -11.58 6.64
N PRO A 46 3.83 -10.58 7.27
CA PRO A 46 3.21 -9.48 6.53
C PRO A 46 4.22 -8.66 5.72
N THR A 47 5.48 -8.62 6.14
CA THR A 47 6.62 -8.02 5.40
C THR A 47 6.94 -8.74 4.11
N ASP A 48 6.75 -10.07 4.07
CA ASP A 48 7.12 -10.92 2.94
C ASP A 48 5.95 -11.10 1.94
N THR A 49 4.73 -10.77 2.36
CA THR A 49 3.54 -10.86 1.54
C THR A 49 3.34 -9.58 0.75
N ARG A 50 3.45 -9.63 -0.57
CA ARG A 50 3.29 -8.48 -1.44
C ARG A 50 1.83 -8.30 -1.87
N VAL A 51 1.42 -7.05 -2.07
CA VAL A 51 0.07 -6.73 -2.53
C VAL A 51 -0.17 -7.30 -3.94
N ALA A 52 0.85 -7.26 -4.82
CA ALA A 52 0.77 -7.88 -6.14
C ALA A 52 0.46 -9.38 -6.08
N ASP A 53 1.09 -10.13 -5.15
CA ASP A 53 0.88 -11.58 -5.01
C ASP A 53 -0.56 -11.89 -4.59
N ILE A 54 -1.15 -11.06 -3.72
CA ILE A 54 -2.54 -11.20 -3.29
C ILE A 54 -3.50 -11.00 -4.47
N ILE A 55 -3.30 -9.95 -5.27
CA ILE A 55 -4.14 -9.61 -6.43
C ILE A 55 -4.04 -10.73 -7.48
N MET A 56 -2.83 -11.18 -7.78
CA MET A 56 -2.60 -12.28 -8.73
C MET A 56 -3.20 -13.59 -8.26
N ALA A 57 -3.18 -13.88 -6.97
CA ALA A 57 -3.71 -15.11 -6.39
C ALA A 57 -5.24 -15.23 -6.50
N VAL A 58 -5.95 -14.11 -6.55
CA VAL A 58 -7.43 -14.11 -6.69
C VAL A 58 -7.89 -14.06 -8.14
N ASP A 59 -6.97 -14.25 -9.10
CA ASP A 59 -7.22 -14.22 -10.55
C ASP A 59 -7.76 -12.87 -11.05
N GLU A 60 -7.32 -11.79 -10.45
CA GLU A 60 -7.61 -10.43 -10.91
C GLU A 60 -6.33 -9.81 -11.49
N PRO A 61 -5.93 -10.19 -12.72
CA PRO A 61 -4.73 -9.64 -13.32
C PRO A 61 -4.91 -8.13 -13.54
N ILE A 62 -3.86 -7.38 -13.24
CA ILE A 62 -3.81 -5.93 -13.50
C ILE A 62 -3.66 -5.73 -15.01
N GLN A 63 -4.77 -5.68 -15.72
CA GLN A 63 -4.80 -5.48 -17.16
C GLN A 63 -5.30 -4.08 -17.48
N THR A 64 -4.43 -3.29 -18.07
CA THR A 64 -4.73 -1.95 -18.57
C THR A 64 -5.10 -1.95 -20.06
N THR A 65 -4.85 -3.09 -20.74
CA THR A 65 -5.17 -3.30 -22.15
C THR A 65 -6.14 -4.47 -22.32
N ARG A 66 -6.89 -4.48 -23.44
CA ARG A 66 -7.70 -5.64 -23.83
C ARG A 66 -6.89 -6.78 -24.43
N CYS A 67 -5.62 -6.53 -24.74
CA CYS A 67 -4.72 -7.50 -25.34
C CYS A 67 -4.09 -8.37 -24.26
N THR A 68 -3.88 -9.63 -24.60
CA THR A 68 -3.08 -10.52 -23.74
C THR A 68 -1.62 -10.07 -23.82
N PRO A 69 -0.93 -9.83 -22.69
CA PRO A 69 0.48 -9.48 -22.69
C PRO A 69 1.31 -10.48 -23.50
N GLY A 70 2.19 -9.96 -24.35
CA GLY A 70 3.04 -10.79 -25.24
C GLY A 70 2.33 -11.42 -26.42
N SER A 71 1.02 -11.22 -26.61
CA SER A 71 0.29 -11.71 -27.76
C SER A 71 0.70 -10.98 -29.04
N PRO A 72 0.89 -11.71 -30.17
CA PRO A 72 1.08 -11.06 -31.47
C PRO A 72 -0.21 -10.39 -31.99
N GLN A 73 -1.35 -10.64 -31.35
CA GLN A 73 -2.62 -10.06 -31.72
C GLN A 73 -2.84 -8.73 -31.02
N GLY A 74 -3.05 -7.68 -31.80
CA GLY A 74 -3.34 -6.34 -31.30
C GLY A 74 -4.80 -6.14 -30.92
N CYS A 75 -5.13 -4.94 -30.45
CA CYS A 75 -6.43 -4.55 -29.93
C CYS A 75 -7.45 -4.14 -31.01
N GLN A 76 -7.04 -4.05 -32.28
CA GLN A 76 -7.93 -3.70 -33.40
C GLN A 76 -8.49 -4.95 -34.10
N ALA A 77 -9.56 -4.78 -34.84
CA ALA A 77 -10.21 -5.87 -35.57
C ALA A 77 -9.31 -6.52 -36.64
N ASP A 78 -8.39 -5.76 -37.19
CA ASP A 78 -7.35 -6.20 -38.14
C ASP A 78 -6.12 -6.81 -37.47
N ARG A 79 -6.16 -7.02 -36.13
CA ARG A 79 -5.06 -7.50 -35.29
C ARG A 79 -3.89 -6.52 -35.16
N ALA A 80 -4.02 -5.29 -35.62
CA ALA A 80 -3.00 -4.26 -35.38
C ALA A 80 -3.04 -3.74 -33.93
N ARG A 81 -1.94 -3.22 -33.45
CA ARG A 81 -1.88 -2.50 -32.17
C ARG A 81 -2.43 -1.07 -32.36
N CYS A 82 -3.25 -0.63 -31.42
CA CYS A 82 -3.74 0.77 -31.44
C CYS A 82 -2.59 1.74 -31.10
N LEU A 83 -2.74 3.00 -31.47
CA LEU A 83 -1.73 4.05 -31.28
C LEU A 83 -1.28 4.19 -29.81
N THR A 84 -2.17 3.93 -28.86
CA THR A 84 -1.91 4.09 -27.41
C THR A 84 -1.61 2.75 -26.72
N HIS A 85 -1.42 1.67 -27.48
CA HIS A 85 -1.22 0.33 -26.92
C HIS A 85 -0.02 0.28 -25.95
N ASP A 86 1.12 0.76 -26.40
CA ASP A 86 2.38 0.68 -25.64
C ASP A 86 2.32 1.56 -24.38
N LEU A 87 1.59 2.69 -24.44
CA LEU A 87 1.35 3.53 -23.26
C LEU A 87 0.58 2.78 -22.16
N TRP A 88 -0.49 2.09 -22.54
CA TRP A 88 -1.30 1.36 -21.57
C TRP A 88 -0.62 0.09 -21.07
N GLU A 89 0.15 -0.59 -21.91
CA GLU A 89 0.96 -1.74 -21.50
C GLU A 89 2.01 -1.33 -20.48
N GLU A 90 2.72 -0.22 -20.72
CA GLU A 90 3.71 0.32 -19.79
C GLU A 90 3.05 0.77 -18.46
N LEU A 91 1.89 1.41 -18.51
CA LEU A 91 1.16 1.78 -17.30
C LEU A 91 0.81 0.53 -16.46
N GLY A 92 0.37 -0.56 -17.09
CA GLY A 92 0.10 -1.81 -16.40
C GLY A 92 1.34 -2.39 -15.72
N ASN A 93 2.48 -2.34 -16.39
CA ASN A 93 3.77 -2.76 -15.86
C ASN A 93 4.17 -1.90 -14.64
N GLN A 94 4.01 -0.59 -14.71
CA GLN A 94 4.30 0.32 -13.61
C GLN A 94 3.40 0.07 -12.39
N ILE A 95 2.11 -0.18 -12.60
CA ILE A 95 1.18 -0.56 -11.52
C ILE A 95 1.64 -1.87 -10.86
N TYR A 96 1.98 -2.88 -11.67
CA TYR A 96 2.46 -4.16 -11.14
C TYR A 96 3.75 -4.01 -10.34
N LEU A 97 4.73 -3.28 -10.86
CA LEU A 97 6.00 -3.02 -10.17
C LEU A 97 5.79 -2.29 -8.85
N TYR A 98 4.92 -1.28 -8.84
CA TYR A 98 4.56 -0.57 -7.62
C TYR A 98 3.95 -1.49 -6.58
N LEU A 99 2.93 -2.28 -6.93
CA LEU A 99 2.25 -3.20 -6.01
C LEU A 99 3.15 -4.35 -5.55
N SER A 100 4.14 -4.74 -6.35
CA SER A 100 5.18 -5.71 -5.98
C SER A 100 6.18 -5.13 -4.97
N SER A 101 6.35 -3.81 -4.94
CA SER A 101 7.20 -3.15 -3.94
C SER A 101 6.52 -2.94 -2.59
N VAL A 102 5.19 -3.00 -2.55
CA VAL A 102 4.37 -2.74 -1.35
C VAL A 102 4.08 -4.06 -0.62
N SER A 103 4.45 -4.14 0.66
CA SER A 103 4.13 -5.27 1.54
C SER A 103 2.76 -5.09 2.22
N LEU A 104 2.21 -6.19 2.72
CA LEU A 104 0.99 -6.15 3.52
C LEU A 104 1.20 -5.34 4.82
N GLU A 105 2.39 -5.39 5.40
CA GLU A 105 2.75 -4.59 6.58
C GLU A 105 2.69 -3.10 6.28
N ASP A 106 3.24 -2.64 5.12
CA ASP A 106 3.19 -1.24 4.72
C ASP A 106 1.75 -0.71 4.62
N VAL A 107 0.84 -1.56 4.13
CA VAL A 107 -0.60 -1.20 4.05
C VAL A 107 -1.21 -1.08 5.45
N VAL A 108 -0.96 -2.04 6.34
CA VAL A 108 -1.51 -2.07 7.70
C VAL A 108 -0.98 -0.90 8.52
N GLU A 109 0.30 -0.58 8.38
CA GLU A 109 0.95 0.52 9.08
C GLU A 109 0.73 1.89 8.42
N LYS A 110 -0.04 1.93 7.33
CA LYS A 110 -0.33 3.16 6.54
C LYS A 110 0.94 3.86 6.01
N LYS A 111 1.98 3.09 5.76
CA LYS A 111 3.26 3.57 5.18
C LYS A 111 3.22 3.64 3.65
N VAL A 112 2.10 3.31 3.03
CA VAL A 112 1.93 3.33 1.58
C VAL A 112 1.76 4.76 1.10
N LEU A 113 2.88 5.45 1.03
CA LEU A 113 2.95 6.78 0.46
C LEU A 113 3.61 6.67 -0.91
N GLY A 114 2.83 6.90 -1.96
CA GLY A 114 3.38 7.11 -3.29
C GLY A 114 4.38 8.29 -3.30
N THR A 115 5.09 8.48 -4.39
CA THR A 115 6.05 9.58 -4.54
C THR A 115 5.41 10.94 -4.18
N SER A 116 4.15 11.14 -4.56
CA SER A 116 3.36 12.35 -4.22
C SER A 116 3.11 12.47 -2.72
N GLY A 117 2.82 11.38 -2.02
CA GLY A 117 2.59 11.39 -0.57
C GLY A 117 3.87 11.67 0.22
N ARG A 118 5.01 11.13 -0.22
CA ARG A 118 6.32 11.44 0.41
C ARG A 118 6.69 12.91 0.25
N LEU A 119 6.46 13.49 -0.91
CA LEU A 119 6.71 14.92 -1.15
C LEU A 119 5.83 15.79 -0.24
N TYR A 120 4.55 15.43 -0.09
CA TYR A 120 3.62 16.14 0.78
C TYR A 120 4.02 16.08 2.26
N GLN A 121 4.49 14.93 2.75
CA GLN A 121 5.00 14.80 4.13
C GLN A 121 6.27 15.62 4.36
N GLN A 122 7.23 15.59 3.43
CA GLN A 122 8.44 16.39 3.52
C GLN A 122 8.13 17.89 3.56
N GLU A 123 7.10 18.31 2.85
CA GLU A 123 6.68 19.71 2.84
C GLU A 123 6.00 20.11 4.15
N GLN A 124 5.22 19.23 4.74
CA GLN A 124 4.63 19.43 6.07
C GLN A 124 5.69 19.48 7.19
N GLU A 125 6.67 18.58 7.16
CA GLU A 125 7.77 18.56 8.11
C GLU A 125 8.62 19.84 8.01
N ARG A 126 8.91 20.31 6.80
CA ARG A 126 9.59 21.59 6.54
C ARG A 126 8.83 22.78 7.10
N THR A 127 7.51 22.81 6.89
CA THR A 127 6.65 23.90 7.37
C THR A 127 6.57 23.89 8.89
N THR A 128 6.44 22.72 9.51
CA THR A 128 6.39 22.57 10.97
C THR A 128 7.73 22.98 11.61
N ALA A 129 8.85 22.59 11.03
CA ALA A 129 10.17 22.98 11.49
C ALA A 129 10.42 24.49 11.35
N ALA A 130 9.93 25.10 10.28
CA ALA A 130 10.05 26.55 10.07
C ALA A 130 9.24 27.33 11.11
N ILE A 131 8.04 26.88 11.45
CA ILE A 131 7.19 27.52 12.48
C ILE A 131 7.82 27.37 13.86
N ALA A 132 8.36 26.19 14.20
CA ALA A 132 9.05 25.94 15.46
C ALA A 132 10.33 26.81 15.60
N GLY A 133 11.09 26.95 14.52
CA GLY A 133 12.29 27.79 14.48
C GLY A 133 11.98 29.31 14.62
N THR A 134 10.83 29.74 14.14
CA THR A 134 10.40 31.16 14.26
C THR A 134 9.92 31.48 15.68
N SER A 135 9.25 30.52 16.34
CA SER A 135 8.83 30.70 17.74
C SER A 135 10.03 30.84 18.70
N CYS A 136 11.11 30.10 18.43
CA CYS A 136 12.33 30.21 19.26
C CYS A 136 13.08 31.52 19.07
N ARG A 137 12.97 32.19 17.91
CA ARG A 137 13.59 33.50 17.68
C ARG A 137 12.84 34.68 18.30
N LEU A 138 11.52 34.58 18.42
CA LEU A 138 10.70 35.64 19.03
C LEU A 138 10.83 35.68 20.54
N SER A 139 11.19 34.59 21.21
CA SER A 139 11.46 34.58 22.66
C SER A 139 12.86 35.06 23.04
N ALA A 140 13.80 35.13 22.09
CA ALA A 140 15.17 35.55 22.32
C ALA A 140 15.38 37.08 22.23
N SER A 141 14.40 37.87 21.71
CA SER A 141 14.56 39.33 21.56
C SER A 141 13.94 40.15 22.69
N ALA A 142 13.35 39.55 23.70
CA ALA A 142 12.64 40.27 24.77
C ALA A 142 13.25 40.12 26.18
N ASN A 143 14.55 39.86 26.33
CA ASN A 143 15.14 39.99 27.66
C ASN A 143 16.65 40.29 27.62
N SER A 144 16.98 41.57 27.46
CA SER A 144 18.28 42.07 27.79
C SER A 144 18.21 42.68 29.20
N ARG A 145 18.32 41.91 30.23
CA ARG A 145 18.94 42.20 31.54
C ARG A 145 18.75 41.03 32.50
N THR A 146 19.91 40.62 33.02
CA THR A 146 20.13 39.76 34.17
C THR A 146 19.92 38.27 34.06
N ASP A 147 21.02 37.62 34.34
CA ASP A 147 21.28 36.30 34.88
C ASP A 147 21.35 35.08 33.95
N ALA A 148 22.62 34.66 33.86
CA ALA A 148 23.05 33.34 33.49
C ALA A 148 22.41 32.31 34.40
N THR A 149 21.94 31.25 33.77
CA THR A 149 21.83 29.86 34.23
C THR A 149 20.51 29.20 33.87
N TRP A 150 20.67 27.97 33.36
CA TRP A 150 19.62 26.98 33.12
C TRP A 150 18.88 27.06 31.77
N CYS A 151 19.57 26.59 30.74
CA CYS A 151 18.88 25.96 29.61
C CYS A 151 18.98 24.45 29.77
N SER A 152 17.97 23.86 30.42
CA SER A 152 17.81 22.40 30.46
C SER A 152 17.18 21.92 29.16
N TYR A 153 17.91 21.10 28.47
CA TYR A 153 17.43 20.31 27.35
C TYR A 153 16.23 19.43 27.79
N SER A 154 15.13 19.54 27.10
CA SER A 154 14.14 18.48 26.96
C SER A 154 13.56 18.61 25.55
N CYS A 155 14.02 17.75 24.68
CA CYS A 155 13.29 17.29 23.50
C CYS A 155 12.45 16.12 23.90
#